data_d3765ee2171d681e73afa278f2cacae7
#
_entry.id   d3765ee2171d681e73afa278f2cacae7
#
_cell.length_a   1.000
_cell.length_b   1.000
_cell.length_c   1.000
_cell.angle_alpha   90.00
_cell.angle_beta   90.00
_cell.angle_gamma   90.00
#
_symmetry.space_group_name_H-M   'P 1'
#
loop_
_entity.id
_entity.type
_entity.pdbx_description
1 polymer ?
#
loop_
_entity_poly.entity_id
_entity_poly.type
_entity_poly.pdbx_seq_one_letter_code
_entity_poly.pdbx_strand_id
1 'polypeptide(L)'
;MIIPFKSVSISHRTAPLTIREMVALNEEESKAFAIKCKDLFGLSELLIVSTCNRTELYYTTQQNISEDLVKALLIEKGIEITSEFLNYFKHLNETEDSLRHLFEVATGLQSKVVGDLQIPNQIKKAYQLAADLNLAGPYLHRLMH
;
A
#
# COMPACT_ATOMS: atom_id res chain seq x y z
N MET A 1 16.29 8.64 -16.06
CA MET A 1 16.35 7.44 -15.22
C MET A 1 14.94 7.08 -14.75
N ILE A 2 14.57 5.81 -14.87
CA ILE A 2 13.24 5.34 -14.45
C ILE A 2 13.31 4.98 -12.98
N ILE A 3 12.44 5.60 -12.17
CA ILE A 3 12.36 5.29 -10.74
C ILE A 3 11.53 4.01 -10.57
N PRO A 4 12.03 2.99 -9.85
CA PRO A 4 11.28 1.74 -9.68
C PRO A 4 9.95 1.95 -8.94
N PHE A 5 8.94 1.21 -9.36
CA PHE A 5 7.65 1.11 -8.68
C PHE A 5 7.67 -0.12 -7.79
N LYS A 6 7.41 0.06 -6.51
CA LYS A 6 7.55 -0.97 -5.50
C LYS A 6 6.30 -1.09 -4.67
N SER A 7 6.17 -2.18 -3.91
CA SER A 7 5.06 -2.34 -2.99
C SER A 7 5.44 -3.11 -1.74
N VAL A 8 4.71 -2.86 -0.68
CA VAL A 8 4.74 -3.66 0.54
C VAL A 8 3.29 -3.88 0.97
N SER A 9 2.96 -5.10 1.38
CA SER A 9 1.58 -5.45 1.64
C SER A 9 1.44 -6.47 2.76
N ILE A 10 0.26 -6.43 3.39
CA ILE A 10 -0.23 -7.46 4.30
C ILE A 10 -1.64 -7.81 3.84
N SER A 11 -1.95 -9.11 3.77
CA SER A 11 -3.24 -9.57 3.26
C SER A 11 -3.67 -10.84 3.98
N HIS A 12 -4.87 -11.34 3.63
CA HIS A 12 -5.35 -12.60 4.15
C HIS A 12 -4.42 -13.79 3.83
N ARG A 13 -3.53 -13.64 2.84
CA ARG A 13 -2.54 -14.66 2.49
C ARG A 13 -1.33 -14.66 3.40
N THR A 14 -1.06 -13.54 4.08
CA THR A 14 0.14 -13.39 4.91
C THR A 14 -0.17 -13.28 6.40
N ALA A 15 -1.39 -12.91 6.79
CA ALA A 15 -1.72 -12.64 8.19
C ALA A 15 -3.18 -12.96 8.53
N PRO A 16 -3.44 -13.35 9.79
CA PRO A 16 -4.81 -13.56 10.25
C PRO A 16 -5.59 -12.25 10.38
N LEU A 17 -6.91 -12.36 10.47
CA LEU A 17 -7.81 -11.20 10.51
C LEU A 17 -7.47 -10.22 11.63
N THR A 18 -7.18 -10.70 12.83
CA THR A 18 -6.87 -9.82 13.96
C THR A 18 -5.67 -8.92 13.68
N ILE A 19 -4.65 -9.47 13.04
CA ILE A 19 -3.45 -8.70 12.67
C ILE A 19 -3.78 -7.69 11.58
N ARG A 20 -4.55 -8.10 10.57
CA ARG A 20 -4.95 -7.20 9.49
C ARG A 20 -5.76 -6.02 10.00
N GLU A 21 -6.66 -6.26 10.96
CA GLU A 21 -7.44 -5.19 11.57
C GLU A 21 -6.58 -4.19 12.34
N MET A 22 -5.52 -4.65 12.97
CA MET A 22 -4.61 -3.79 13.72
C MET A 22 -3.90 -2.77 12.82
N VAL A 23 -3.58 -3.13 11.58
CA VAL A 23 -2.84 -2.28 10.66
C VAL A 23 -3.72 -1.53 9.66
N ALA A 24 -5.02 -1.85 9.61
CA ALA A 24 -5.92 -1.21 8.66
C ALA A 24 -6.00 0.30 8.88
N LEU A 25 -6.06 1.04 7.79
CA LEU A 25 -6.12 2.50 7.80
C LEU A 25 -7.46 2.95 7.25
N ASN A 26 -8.20 3.76 8.01
CA ASN A 26 -9.37 4.43 7.48
C ASN A 26 -8.93 5.62 6.61
N GLU A 27 -9.88 6.38 6.06
CA GLU A 27 -9.57 7.46 5.14
C GLU A 27 -8.70 8.55 5.79
N GLU A 28 -9.04 8.94 7.02
CA GLU A 28 -8.28 9.97 7.74
C GLU A 28 -6.89 9.48 8.11
N GLU A 29 -6.78 8.24 8.56
CA GLU A 29 -5.49 7.63 8.89
C GLU A 29 -4.62 7.48 7.64
N SER A 30 -5.21 7.08 6.51
CA SER A 30 -4.50 6.98 5.23
C SER A 30 -3.93 8.33 4.81
N LYS A 31 -4.72 9.38 4.94
CA LYS A 31 -4.29 10.75 4.62
C LYS A 31 -3.12 11.19 5.50
N ALA A 32 -3.25 11.00 6.80
CA ALA A 32 -2.21 11.39 7.76
C ALA A 32 -0.92 10.60 7.50
N PHE A 33 -1.04 9.30 7.28
CA PHE A 33 0.12 8.45 7.01
C PHE A 33 0.79 8.79 5.68
N ALA A 34 0.00 9.07 4.64
CA ALA A 34 0.53 9.47 3.34
C ALA A 34 1.37 10.75 3.45
N ILE A 35 0.88 11.73 4.20
CA ILE A 35 1.61 13.00 4.42
C ILE A 35 2.93 12.73 5.13
N LYS A 36 2.91 11.90 6.17
CA LYS A 36 4.13 11.53 6.90
C LYS A 36 5.15 10.82 6.02
N CYS A 37 4.70 9.87 5.21
CA CYS A 37 5.59 9.15 4.30
C CYS A 37 6.18 10.06 3.24
N LYS A 38 5.38 10.99 2.72
CA LYS A 38 5.87 11.98 1.76
C LYS A 38 7.01 12.80 2.37
N ASP A 39 6.83 13.26 3.60
CA ASP A 39 7.83 14.09 4.28
C ASP A 39 9.06 13.27 4.68
N LEU A 40 8.88 12.07 5.22
CA LEU A 40 9.97 11.24 5.73
C LEU A 40 10.84 10.65 4.61
N PHE A 41 10.22 10.22 3.53
CA PHE A 41 10.90 9.45 2.49
C PHE A 41 11.03 10.20 1.16
N GLY A 42 10.45 11.39 1.05
CA GLY A 42 10.52 12.17 -0.19
C GLY A 42 9.85 11.49 -1.38
N LEU A 43 8.78 10.74 -1.14
CA LEU A 43 8.10 9.98 -2.19
C LEU A 43 7.37 10.91 -3.15
N SER A 44 7.48 10.60 -4.46
CA SER A 44 6.73 11.30 -5.50
C SER A 44 5.42 10.60 -5.85
N GLU A 45 5.33 9.30 -5.56
CA GLU A 45 4.10 8.53 -5.74
C GLU A 45 3.88 7.64 -4.52
N LEU A 46 2.65 7.61 -4.02
CA LEU A 46 2.23 6.71 -2.96
C LEU A 46 0.74 6.44 -3.07
N LEU A 47 0.39 5.17 -3.23
CA LEU A 47 -0.99 4.69 -3.23
C LEU A 47 -1.19 3.80 -2.03
N ILE A 48 -2.16 4.12 -1.18
CA ILE A 48 -2.52 3.32 0.00
C ILE A 48 -3.86 2.64 -0.26
N VAL A 49 -3.86 1.31 -0.28
CA VAL A 49 -5.08 0.50 -0.44
C VAL A 49 -5.28 -0.24 0.87
N SER A 50 -6.33 0.09 1.61
CA SER A 50 -6.62 -0.55 2.90
C SER A 50 -8.07 -0.95 2.98
N THR A 51 -8.29 -2.25 3.20
CA THR A 51 -9.62 -2.86 3.38
C THR A 51 -9.53 -3.83 4.56
N CYS A 52 -10.62 -4.51 4.89
CA CYS A 52 -10.59 -5.54 5.94
C CYS A 52 -9.70 -6.74 5.57
N ASN A 53 -9.42 -6.92 4.28
CA ASN A 53 -8.65 -8.08 3.78
C ASN A 53 -7.19 -7.77 3.52
N ARG A 54 -6.82 -6.49 3.37
CA ARG A 54 -5.46 -6.10 3.02
C ARG A 54 -5.15 -4.66 3.35
N THR A 55 -3.88 -4.38 3.58
CA THR A 55 -3.32 -3.03 3.57
C THR A 55 -2.07 -3.07 2.70
N GLU A 56 -2.03 -2.24 1.67
CA GLU A 56 -0.98 -2.25 0.67
C GLU A 56 -0.50 -0.84 0.39
N LEU A 57 0.80 -0.69 0.25
CA LEU A 57 1.45 0.56 -0.09
C LEU A 57 2.19 0.37 -1.41
N TYR A 58 1.86 1.19 -2.41
CA TYR A 58 2.55 1.22 -3.71
C TYR A 58 3.25 2.56 -3.83
N TYR A 59 4.51 2.54 -4.18
CA TYR A 59 5.32 3.77 -4.15
C TYR A 59 6.46 3.70 -5.15
N THR A 60 7.05 4.86 -5.47
CA THR A 60 8.21 4.95 -6.33
C THR A 60 9.39 5.50 -5.55
N THR A 61 10.53 4.80 -5.61
CA THR A 61 11.77 5.23 -5.01
C THR A 61 12.94 4.39 -5.53
N GLN A 62 14.11 4.99 -5.59
CA GLN A 62 15.35 4.26 -5.86
C GLN A 62 15.96 3.69 -4.58
N GLN A 63 15.48 4.16 -3.42
CA GLN A 63 16.00 3.75 -2.12
C GLN A 63 15.34 2.46 -1.67
N ASN A 64 16.02 1.75 -0.78
CA ASN A 64 15.50 0.53 -0.16
C ASN A 64 14.85 0.88 1.17
N ILE A 65 13.57 1.25 1.14
CA ILE A 65 12.83 1.75 2.30
C ILE A 65 11.63 0.89 2.69
N SER A 66 11.46 -0.29 2.10
CA SER A 66 10.23 -1.07 2.33
C SER A 66 10.06 -1.46 3.80
N GLU A 67 11.13 -1.87 4.47
CA GLU A 67 11.04 -2.18 5.91
C GLU A 67 10.78 -0.92 6.74
N ASP A 68 11.40 0.21 6.36
CA ASP A 68 11.17 1.47 7.06
C ASP A 68 9.73 1.96 6.90
N LEU A 69 9.11 1.72 5.74
CA LEU A 69 7.69 2.03 5.54
C LEU A 69 6.81 1.18 6.46
N VAL A 70 7.11 -0.11 6.59
CA VAL A 70 6.37 -0.99 7.51
C VAL A 70 6.51 -0.50 8.94
N LYS A 71 7.73 -0.17 9.36
CA LYS A 71 7.97 0.36 10.72
C LYS A 71 7.20 1.65 10.95
N ALA A 72 7.18 2.54 9.97
CA ALA A 72 6.42 3.79 10.05
C ALA A 72 4.92 3.52 10.21
N LEU A 73 4.39 2.53 9.47
CA LEU A 73 2.99 2.13 9.60
C LEU A 73 2.68 1.60 11.00
N LEU A 74 3.54 0.74 11.54
CA LEU A 74 3.34 0.18 12.87
C LEU A 74 3.38 1.28 13.93
N ILE A 75 4.31 2.21 13.82
CA ILE A 75 4.39 3.37 14.72
C ILE A 75 3.11 4.21 14.64
N GLU A 76 2.63 4.48 13.43
CA GLU A 76 1.39 5.24 13.21
C GLU A 76 0.20 4.60 13.90
N LYS A 77 0.15 3.27 13.90
CA LYS A 77 -0.94 2.51 14.51
C LYS A 77 -0.71 2.17 15.98
N GLY A 78 0.41 2.62 16.56
CA GLY A 78 0.73 2.34 17.96
C GLY A 78 1.05 0.88 18.23
N ILE A 79 1.60 0.19 17.24
CA ILE A 79 1.93 -1.24 17.32
C ILE A 79 3.43 -1.39 17.60
N GLU A 80 3.77 -2.26 18.56
CA GLU A 80 5.17 -2.56 18.85
C GLU A 80 5.83 -3.27 17.67
N ILE A 81 7.02 -2.81 17.30
CA ILE A 81 7.78 -3.39 16.20
C ILE A 81 8.48 -4.66 16.68
N THR A 82 8.05 -5.81 16.18
CA THR A 82 8.64 -7.11 16.47
C THR A 82 8.99 -7.83 15.17
N SER A 83 9.89 -8.80 15.23
CA SER A 83 10.22 -9.64 14.08
C SER A 83 8.99 -10.38 13.55
N GLU A 84 8.15 -10.86 14.46
CA GLU A 84 6.92 -11.55 14.09
C GLU A 84 6.02 -10.64 13.27
N PHE A 85 5.81 -9.39 13.72
CA PHE A 85 4.95 -8.45 13.01
C PHE A 85 5.52 -8.08 11.64
N LEU A 86 6.82 -7.84 11.56
CA LEU A 86 7.49 -7.52 10.30
C LEU A 86 7.35 -8.66 9.29
N ASN A 87 7.35 -9.91 9.75
CA ASN A 87 7.26 -11.08 8.88
C ASN A 87 5.89 -11.28 8.23
N TYR A 88 4.85 -10.59 8.71
CA TYR A 88 3.55 -10.64 8.06
C TYR A 88 3.50 -9.89 6.73
N PHE A 89 4.49 -9.06 6.44
CA PHE A 89 4.48 -8.20 5.26
C PHE A 89 5.24 -8.83 4.10
N LYS A 90 4.70 -8.63 2.89
CA LYS A 90 5.32 -9.06 1.64
C LYS A 90 5.90 -7.84 0.94
N HIS A 91 7.17 -7.94 0.54
CA HIS A 91 7.90 -6.86 -0.11
C HIS A 91 8.13 -7.19 -1.58
N LEU A 92 7.71 -6.29 -2.48
CA LEU A 92 7.96 -6.43 -3.92
C LEU A 92 8.78 -5.22 -4.36
N ASN A 93 10.04 -5.44 -4.66
CA ASN A 93 10.98 -4.37 -5.00
C ASN A 93 11.22 -4.22 -6.51
N GLU A 94 10.61 -5.10 -7.32
CA GLU A 94 10.70 -5.06 -8.76
C GLU A 94 9.44 -4.40 -9.34
N THR A 95 9.63 -3.48 -10.28
CA THR A 95 8.52 -2.74 -10.89
C THR A 95 7.47 -3.67 -11.48
N GLU A 96 7.91 -4.67 -12.24
CA GLU A 96 6.98 -5.60 -12.90
C GLU A 96 6.14 -6.38 -11.90
N ASP A 97 6.76 -6.86 -10.82
CA ASP A 97 6.05 -7.63 -9.78
C ASP A 97 5.01 -6.76 -9.07
N SER A 98 5.38 -5.52 -8.76
CA SER A 98 4.47 -4.59 -8.07
C SER A 98 3.31 -4.17 -8.95
N LEU A 99 3.55 -3.91 -10.24
CA LEU A 99 2.49 -3.58 -11.19
C LEU A 99 1.54 -4.75 -11.37
N ARG A 100 2.08 -5.96 -11.50
CA ARG A 100 1.26 -7.17 -11.62
C ARG A 100 0.40 -7.36 -10.38
N HIS A 101 0.97 -7.19 -9.21
CA HIS A 101 0.24 -7.33 -7.96
C HIS A 101 -0.92 -6.33 -7.86
N LEU A 102 -0.67 -5.06 -8.17
CA LEU A 102 -1.73 -4.04 -8.17
C LEU A 102 -2.83 -4.37 -9.19
N PHE A 103 -2.45 -4.83 -10.37
CA PHE A 103 -3.42 -5.25 -11.39
C PHE A 103 -4.28 -6.41 -10.89
N GLU A 104 -3.67 -7.42 -10.28
CA GLU A 104 -4.40 -8.56 -9.74
C GLU A 104 -5.36 -8.14 -8.63
N VAL A 105 -4.95 -7.23 -7.76
CA VAL A 105 -5.81 -6.69 -6.71
C VAL A 105 -6.97 -5.93 -7.33
N ALA A 106 -6.69 -5.07 -8.31
CA ALA A 106 -7.71 -4.25 -8.97
C ALA A 106 -8.74 -5.09 -9.72
N THR A 107 -8.34 -6.26 -10.25
CA THR A 107 -9.25 -7.15 -10.98
C THR A 107 -9.93 -8.18 -10.08
N GLY A 108 -9.65 -8.17 -8.78
CA GLY A 108 -10.24 -9.09 -7.81
C GLY A 108 -9.58 -10.46 -7.74
N LEU A 109 -8.48 -10.70 -8.46
CA LEU A 109 -7.79 -12.00 -8.46
C LEU A 109 -7.15 -12.31 -7.11
N GLN A 110 -6.86 -11.27 -6.31
CA GLN A 110 -6.28 -11.42 -4.98
C GLN A 110 -7.33 -11.38 -3.87
N SER A 111 -8.62 -11.28 -4.22
CA SER A 111 -9.69 -11.20 -3.25
C SER A 111 -9.95 -12.54 -2.59
N LYS A 112 -10.35 -12.51 -1.32
CA LYS A 112 -10.80 -13.69 -0.58
C LYS A 112 -12.08 -14.26 -1.19
N VAL A 113 -12.93 -13.39 -1.73
CA VAL A 113 -14.15 -13.76 -2.45
C VAL A 113 -13.98 -13.31 -3.90
N VAL A 114 -14.06 -14.25 -4.84
CA VAL A 114 -13.94 -13.95 -6.27
C VAL A 114 -15.04 -12.97 -6.68
N GLY A 115 -14.66 -11.91 -7.38
CA GLY A 115 -15.61 -10.90 -7.84
C GLY A 115 -15.99 -9.85 -6.80
N ASP A 116 -15.14 -9.64 -5.79
CA ASP A 116 -15.35 -8.59 -4.80
C ASP A 116 -15.35 -7.21 -5.49
N LEU A 117 -16.53 -6.60 -5.61
CA LEU A 117 -16.72 -5.33 -6.32
C LEU A 117 -16.25 -4.13 -5.52
N GLN A 118 -15.94 -4.30 -4.22
CA GLN A 118 -15.50 -3.19 -3.37
C GLN A 118 -14.06 -2.75 -3.69
N ILE A 119 -13.21 -3.68 -4.14
CA ILE A 119 -11.80 -3.39 -4.37
C ILE A 119 -11.57 -2.34 -5.45
N PRO A 120 -12.23 -2.39 -6.64
CA PRO A 120 -12.06 -1.33 -7.64
C PRO A 120 -12.45 0.04 -7.12
N ASN A 121 -13.51 0.15 -6.31
CA ASN A 121 -13.92 1.41 -5.72
C ASN A 121 -12.92 1.90 -4.69
N GLN A 122 -12.36 1.00 -3.89
CA GLN A 122 -11.33 1.34 -2.91
C GLN A 122 -10.06 1.87 -3.60
N ILE A 123 -9.68 1.27 -4.73
CA ILE A 123 -8.51 1.73 -5.49
C ILE A 123 -8.77 3.12 -6.07
N LYS A 124 -9.97 3.38 -6.61
CA LYS A 124 -10.34 4.71 -7.10
C LYS A 124 -10.23 5.76 -5.99
N LYS A 125 -10.75 5.45 -4.80
CA LYS A 125 -10.64 6.35 -3.65
C LYS A 125 -9.20 6.57 -3.23
N ALA A 126 -8.41 5.51 -3.20
CA ALA A 126 -6.99 5.60 -2.85
C ALA A 126 -6.23 6.47 -3.85
N TYR A 127 -6.52 6.31 -5.15
CA TYR A 127 -5.92 7.13 -6.19
C TYR A 127 -6.33 8.61 -6.03
N GLN A 128 -7.60 8.88 -5.76
CA GLN A 128 -8.06 10.25 -5.56
C GLN A 128 -7.36 10.90 -4.38
N LEU A 129 -7.18 10.17 -3.28
CA LEU A 129 -6.44 10.66 -2.13
C LEU A 129 -4.98 10.96 -2.50
N ALA A 130 -4.33 10.05 -3.22
CA ALA A 130 -2.96 10.26 -3.69
C ALA A 130 -2.87 11.51 -4.57
N ALA A 131 -3.81 11.68 -5.50
CA ALA A 131 -3.85 12.83 -6.38
C ALA A 131 -4.03 14.15 -5.59
N ASP A 132 -4.92 14.14 -4.61
CA ASP A 132 -5.19 15.31 -3.76
C ASP A 132 -3.96 15.72 -2.94
N LEU A 133 -3.11 14.76 -2.57
CA LEU A 133 -1.89 15.01 -1.81
C LEU A 133 -0.64 15.21 -2.69
N ASN A 134 -0.83 15.28 -4.01
CA ASN A 134 0.26 15.37 -4.99
C ASN A 134 1.23 14.17 -4.88
N LEU A 135 0.66 12.98 -4.72
CA LEU A 135 1.37 11.70 -4.65
C LEU A 135 0.97 10.76 -5.79
N ALA A 136 0.25 11.26 -6.79
CA ALA A 136 -0.06 10.50 -8.00
C ALA A 136 0.85 10.97 -9.11
N GLY A 137 1.76 10.12 -9.53
CA GLY A 137 2.74 10.41 -10.57
C GLY A 137 2.53 9.55 -11.82
N PRO A 138 3.58 9.41 -12.67
CA PRO A 138 3.44 8.74 -13.96
C PRO A 138 2.89 7.31 -13.89
N TYR A 139 3.32 6.51 -12.93
CA TYR A 139 2.83 5.13 -12.81
C TYR A 139 1.35 5.09 -12.46
N LEU A 140 0.94 5.85 -11.43
CA LEU A 140 -0.45 5.83 -10.98
C LEU A 140 -1.38 6.44 -12.02
N HIS A 141 -0.99 7.52 -12.69
CA HIS A 141 -1.81 8.10 -13.76
C HIS A 141 -2.01 7.10 -14.89
N ARG A 142 -0.96 6.40 -15.29
CA ARG A 142 -1.05 5.42 -16.38
C ARG A 142 -1.93 4.24 -16.01
N LEU A 143 -1.82 3.76 -14.77
CA LEU A 143 -2.61 2.61 -14.28
C LEU A 143 -4.09 2.93 -14.16
N MET A 144 -4.44 4.18 -13.83
CA MET A 144 -5.83 4.57 -13.57
C MET A 144 -6.52 5.16 -14.81
N HIS A 145 -5.81 5.33 -15.88
CA HIS A 145 -6.35 5.85 -17.16
C HIS A 145 -5.90 4.96 -18.36
#